data_324e6f16facfcfe572473cd91678998c
#
_entry.id   324e6f16facfcfe572473cd91678998c
#
_cell.length_a   1.000
_cell.length_b   1.000
_cell.length_c   1.000
_cell.angle_alpha   90.00
_cell.angle_beta   90.00
_cell.angle_gamma   90.00
#
_symmetry.space_group_name_H-M   'P 1'
#
loop_
_entity.id
_entity.type
_entity.pdbx_description
1 polymer ?
#
loop_
_entity_poly.entity_id
_entity_poly.type
_entity_poly.pdbx_seq_one_letter_code
_entity_poly.pdbx_strand_id
1 'polypeptide(L)'
;MKKYLTLKEIVSEELKDKEFKRYYEEEGRRLAIGYKIARLRQRLGLTQKDMAKKIHTSQTAVARLESGDYTGYSLRTLEKIALVTKTHLDIRFS
;
A
#
# COMPACT_ATOMS: atom_id res chain seq x y z
N MET A 1 -1.88 -8.23 18.28
CA MET A 1 -1.60 -7.87 16.86
C MET A 1 -2.32 -6.58 16.51
N LYS A 2 -1.60 -5.62 15.99
CA LYS A 2 -2.21 -4.36 15.55
C LYS A 2 -3.03 -4.57 14.30
N LYS A 3 -4.30 -4.15 14.34
CA LYS A 3 -5.18 -4.16 13.18
C LYS A 3 -5.17 -2.83 12.43
N TYR A 4 -4.69 -1.76 13.08
CA TYR A 4 -4.66 -0.43 12.48
C TYR A 4 -3.28 -0.15 11.91
N LEU A 5 -3.27 0.39 10.69
CA LEU A 5 -2.06 0.86 10.06
C LEU A 5 -2.22 2.34 9.76
N THR A 6 -1.61 3.18 10.57
CA THR A 6 -1.51 4.60 10.26
C THR A 6 -0.44 4.80 9.20
N LEU A 7 -0.51 5.89 8.46
CA LEU A 7 0.54 6.22 7.50
C LEU A 7 1.89 6.32 8.20
N LYS A 8 1.93 6.93 9.38
CA LYS A 8 3.15 7.04 10.17
C LYS A 8 3.68 5.66 10.58
N GLU A 9 2.81 4.77 11.02
CA GLU A 9 3.20 3.42 11.43
C GLU A 9 3.70 2.61 10.24
N ILE A 10 3.06 2.73 9.08
CA ILE A 10 3.51 2.07 7.86
C ILE A 10 4.94 2.49 7.54
N VAL A 11 5.20 3.79 7.53
CA VAL A 11 6.54 4.31 7.24
C VAL A 11 7.53 3.90 8.31
N SER A 12 7.18 4.06 9.59
CA SER A 12 8.10 3.74 10.71
C SER A 12 8.48 2.26 10.74
N GLU A 13 7.52 1.39 10.53
CA GLU A 13 7.75 -0.05 10.53
C GLU A 13 8.59 -0.48 9.34
N GLU A 14 8.25 0.01 8.14
CA GLU A 14 8.95 -0.39 6.93
C GLU A 14 10.34 0.22 6.82
N LEU A 15 10.64 1.32 7.51
CA LEU A 15 11.98 1.90 7.54
C LEU A 15 13.03 0.98 8.17
N LYS A 16 12.60 -0.10 8.85
CA LYS A 16 13.51 -1.13 9.34
C LYS A 16 14.04 -2.00 8.21
N ASP A 17 13.35 -2.06 7.09
CA ASP A 17 13.77 -2.76 5.89
C ASP A 17 14.67 -1.82 5.09
N LYS A 18 15.87 -2.26 4.76
CA LYS A 18 16.86 -1.44 4.04
C LYS A 18 16.37 -1.02 2.66
N GLU A 19 15.70 -1.93 1.96
CA GLU A 19 15.19 -1.65 0.63
C GLU A 19 14.09 -0.61 0.67
N PHE A 20 13.16 -0.75 1.60
CA PHE A 20 12.10 0.23 1.78
C PHE A 20 12.65 1.59 2.19
N LYS A 21 13.62 1.61 3.11
CA LYS A 21 14.24 2.85 3.57
C LYS A 21 14.86 3.61 2.39
N ARG A 22 15.55 2.91 1.50
CA ARG A 22 16.13 3.51 0.31
C ARG A 22 15.05 4.14 -0.57
N TYR A 23 13.96 3.40 -0.85
CA TYR A 23 12.85 3.93 -1.63
C TYR A 23 12.25 5.17 -0.98
N TYR A 24 12.03 5.13 0.31
CA TYR A 24 11.45 6.25 1.03
C TYR A 24 12.33 7.50 0.95
N GLU A 25 13.63 7.32 1.14
CA GLU A 25 14.58 8.44 1.11
C GLU A 25 14.74 9.02 -0.30
N GLU A 26 14.76 8.19 -1.32
CA GLU A 26 14.97 8.61 -2.70
C GLU A 26 13.72 9.16 -3.37
N GLU A 27 12.59 8.52 -3.14
CA GLU A 27 11.38 8.76 -3.94
C GLU A 27 10.19 9.29 -3.14
N GLY A 28 10.27 9.24 -1.82
CA GLY A 28 9.27 9.82 -0.94
C GLY A 28 8.04 8.95 -0.70
N ARG A 29 7.03 9.58 -0.11
CA ARG A 29 5.84 8.89 0.41
C ARG A 29 5.02 8.14 -0.64
N ARG A 30 4.97 8.67 -1.83
CA ARG A 30 4.18 8.08 -2.91
C ARG A 30 4.65 6.66 -3.22
N LEU A 31 5.97 6.46 -3.35
CA LEU A 31 6.54 5.15 -3.55
C LEU A 31 6.42 4.27 -2.32
N ALA A 32 6.51 4.87 -1.14
CA ALA A 32 6.35 4.13 0.12
C ALA A 32 4.96 3.50 0.22
N ILE A 33 3.91 4.23 -0.15
CA ILE A 33 2.55 3.72 -0.14
C ILE A 33 2.39 2.58 -1.14
N GLY A 34 2.88 2.78 -2.36
CA GLY A 34 2.82 1.75 -3.40
C GLY A 34 3.55 0.48 -2.99
N TYR A 35 4.73 0.62 -2.41
CA TYR A 35 5.51 -0.50 -1.89
C TYR A 35 4.74 -1.26 -0.81
N LYS A 36 4.11 -0.53 0.11
CA LYS A 36 3.33 -1.16 1.18
C LYS A 36 2.13 -1.93 0.62
N ILE A 37 1.44 -1.37 -0.35
CA ILE A 37 0.32 -2.06 -1.01
C ILE A 37 0.82 -3.38 -1.62
N ALA A 38 1.94 -3.34 -2.35
CA ALA A 38 2.53 -4.53 -2.94
C ALA A 38 2.88 -5.57 -1.88
N ARG A 39 3.46 -5.16 -0.75
CA ARG A 39 3.83 -6.05 0.33
C ARG A 39 2.61 -6.70 0.98
N LEU A 40 1.55 -5.93 1.22
CA LEU A 40 0.30 -6.48 1.76
C LEU A 40 -0.29 -7.52 0.82
N ARG A 41 -0.29 -7.24 -0.47
CA ARG A 41 -0.76 -8.18 -1.49
C ARG A 41 0.06 -9.47 -1.48
N GLN A 42 1.38 -9.33 -1.49
CA GLN A 42 2.30 -10.47 -1.53
C GLN A 42 2.18 -11.37 -0.28
N ARG A 43 1.96 -10.78 0.89
CA ARG A 43 1.76 -11.53 2.12
C ARG A 43 0.56 -12.48 2.06
N LEU A 44 -0.43 -12.12 1.26
CA LEU A 44 -1.62 -12.96 1.06
C LEU A 44 -1.48 -13.91 -0.12
N GLY A 45 -0.34 -13.92 -0.79
CA GLY A 45 -0.12 -14.75 -1.96
C GLY A 45 -0.92 -14.33 -3.18
N LEU A 46 -1.37 -13.08 -3.24
CA LEU A 46 -2.16 -12.56 -4.35
C LEU A 46 -1.27 -11.98 -5.44
N THR A 47 -1.63 -12.25 -6.70
CA THR A 47 -1.05 -11.54 -7.82
C THR A 47 -1.71 -10.18 -7.97
N GLN A 48 -1.13 -9.29 -8.77
CA GLN A 48 -1.78 -8.01 -9.10
C GLN A 48 -3.16 -8.23 -9.73
N LYS A 49 -3.27 -9.26 -10.55
CA LYS A 49 -4.54 -9.63 -11.19
C LYS A 49 -5.57 -10.08 -10.16
N ASP A 50 -5.16 -10.87 -9.17
CA ASP A 50 -6.04 -11.31 -8.07
C ASP A 50 -6.52 -10.11 -7.26
N MET A 51 -5.63 -9.22 -6.91
CA MET A 51 -5.97 -8.00 -6.18
C MET A 51 -6.96 -7.15 -6.97
N ALA A 52 -6.71 -7.00 -8.26
CA ALA A 52 -7.58 -6.22 -9.15
C ALA A 52 -9.00 -6.76 -9.13
N LYS A 53 -9.17 -8.08 -9.20
CA LYS A 53 -10.49 -8.69 -9.12
C LYS A 53 -11.16 -8.42 -7.78
N LYS A 54 -10.41 -8.49 -6.70
CA LYS A 54 -10.97 -8.31 -5.35
C LYS A 54 -11.41 -6.88 -5.07
N ILE A 55 -10.69 -5.90 -5.61
CA ILE A 55 -11.05 -4.49 -5.42
C ILE A 55 -11.82 -3.90 -6.62
N HIS A 56 -12.24 -4.75 -7.55
CA HIS A 56 -13.04 -4.38 -8.72
C HIS A 56 -12.39 -3.33 -9.60
N THR A 57 -11.15 -3.59 -10.00
CA THR A 57 -10.41 -2.72 -10.90
C THR A 57 -9.57 -3.54 -11.88
N SER A 58 -8.76 -2.89 -12.68
CA SER A 58 -7.88 -3.56 -13.65
C SER A 58 -6.51 -3.84 -13.05
N GLN A 59 -5.82 -4.85 -13.62
CA GLN A 59 -4.43 -5.12 -13.23
C GLN A 59 -3.55 -3.90 -13.46
N THR A 60 -3.76 -3.16 -14.55
CA THR A 60 -3.02 -1.94 -14.85
C THR A 60 -3.17 -0.91 -13.74
N ALA A 61 -4.39 -0.76 -13.20
CA ALA A 61 -4.63 0.15 -12.09
C ALA A 61 -3.86 -0.28 -10.83
N VAL A 62 -3.86 -1.58 -10.52
CA VAL A 62 -3.10 -2.11 -9.37
C VAL A 62 -1.61 -1.88 -9.58
N ALA A 63 -1.09 -2.13 -10.78
CA ALA A 63 0.31 -1.90 -11.09
C ALA A 63 0.69 -0.43 -10.87
N ARG A 64 -0.17 0.51 -11.27
CA ARG A 64 0.04 1.94 -11.03
C ARG A 64 0.05 2.30 -9.55
N LEU A 65 -0.87 1.72 -8.78
CA LEU A 65 -0.92 1.94 -7.34
C LEU A 65 0.39 1.51 -6.67
N GLU A 66 0.95 0.39 -7.12
CA GLU A 66 2.17 -0.17 -6.54
C GLU A 66 3.45 0.49 -7.04
N SER A 67 3.44 1.08 -8.22
CA SER A 67 4.63 1.67 -8.83
C SER A 67 4.97 3.05 -8.29
N GLY A 68 4.04 3.69 -7.60
CA GLY A 68 4.22 5.05 -7.13
C GLY A 68 4.02 6.13 -8.19
N ASP A 69 3.69 5.75 -9.43
CA ASP A 69 3.41 6.71 -10.49
C ASP A 69 2.03 7.34 -10.37
N TYR A 70 1.19 6.73 -9.57
CA TYR A 70 -0.17 7.17 -9.39
C TYR A 70 -0.27 8.12 -8.20
N THR A 71 -0.69 9.34 -8.46
CA THR A 71 -0.82 10.39 -7.43
C THR A 71 -2.23 10.54 -6.88
N GLY A 72 -3.19 9.82 -7.46
CA GLY A 72 -4.59 9.96 -7.10
C GLY A 72 -5.15 8.82 -6.27
N TYR A 73 -4.46 8.43 -5.19
CA TYR A 73 -5.02 7.43 -4.28
C TYR A 73 -6.31 7.96 -3.70
N SER A 74 -7.44 7.35 -4.03
CA SER A 74 -8.70 7.71 -3.41
C SER A 74 -8.83 6.98 -2.08
N LEU A 75 -9.51 7.61 -1.13
CA LEU A 75 -9.83 7.00 0.14
C LEU A 75 -10.57 5.67 -0.08
N ARG A 76 -11.51 5.67 -1.01
CA ARG A 76 -12.28 4.46 -1.33
C ARG A 76 -11.39 3.31 -1.79
N THR A 77 -10.41 3.57 -2.64
CA THR A 77 -9.47 2.55 -3.11
C THR A 77 -8.64 2.01 -1.94
N LEU A 78 -8.13 2.90 -1.11
CA LEU A 78 -7.34 2.49 0.06
C LEU A 78 -8.18 1.67 1.04
N GLU A 79 -9.44 2.04 1.24
CA GLU A 79 -10.36 1.27 2.10
C GLU A 79 -10.61 -0.13 1.55
N LYS A 80 -10.79 -0.26 0.23
CA LYS A 80 -10.95 -1.57 -0.40
C LYS A 80 -9.71 -2.45 -0.21
N ILE A 81 -8.53 -1.85 -0.37
CA ILE A 81 -7.28 -2.57 -0.16
C ILE A 81 -7.16 -3.03 1.28
N ALA A 82 -7.48 -2.16 2.24
CA ALA A 82 -7.46 -2.52 3.65
C ALA A 82 -8.39 -3.69 3.94
N LEU A 83 -9.60 -3.65 3.40
CA LEU A 83 -10.59 -4.71 3.60
C LEU A 83 -10.09 -6.05 3.05
N VAL A 84 -9.58 -6.06 1.83
CA VAL A 84 -9.09 -7.27 1.17
C VAL A 84 -7.87 -7.84 1.87
N THR A 85 -7.00 -6.99 2.39
CA THR A 85 -5.77 -7.40 3.08
C THR A 85 -5.96 -7.62 4.58
N LYS A 86 -7.20 -7.51 5.07
CA LYS A 86 -7.55 -7.71 6.48
C LYS A 86 -6.78 -6.76 7.41
N THR A 87 -6.63 -5.54 6.95
CA THR A 87 -6.01 -4.45 7.72
C THR A 87 -7.00 -3.32 7.91
N HIS A 88 -6.66 -2.35 8.72
CA HIS A 88 -7.46 -1.13 8.89
C HIS A 88 -6.66 0.06 8.37
N LEU A 89 -7.35 0.91 7.64
CA LEU A 89 -6.77 2.16 7.17
C LEU A 89 -7.00 3.24 8.21
N ASP A 90 -5.93 3.90 8.62
CA ASP A 90 -6.00 5.03 9.53
C ASP A 90 -5.13 6.15 8.95
N ILE A 91 -5.74 7.31 8.74
CA ILE A 91 -5.06 8.47 8.16
C ILE A 91 -5.01 9.56 9.22
N ARG A 92 -3.81 10.05 9.51
CA ARG A 92 -3.61 11.09 10.50
C ARG A 92 -2.83 12.25 9.92
N PHE A 93 -3.25 13.44 10.31
CA PHE A 93 -2.48 14.65 10.08
C PHE A 93 -1.70 14.94 11.36
N SER A 94 -0.42 15.09 11.22
CA SER A 94 0.47 15.38 12.35
C SER A 94 1.10 16.76 12.22
#